data_bdd84bb575948349e276348ed20ad202
#
_entry.id   bdd84bb575948349e276348ed20ad202
#
_cell.length_a   1.000
_cell.length_b   1.000
_cell.length_c   1.000
_cell.angle_alpha   90.00
_cell.angle_beta   90.00
_cell.angle_gamma   90.00
#
_symmetry.space_group_name_H-M   'P 1'
#
loop_
_entity.id
_entity.type
_entity.pdbx_description
1 polymer ?
#
loop_
_entity_poly.entity_id
_entity_poly.type
_entity_poly.pdbx_seq_one_letter_code
_entity_poly.pdbx_strand_id
1 'polypeptide(L)'
;MEDNFTLCQGVSVGGAEKLRSCCHIQGDNIRGVLSCDIMAKVACGVIEKLAEPIFFFLELPDSERDGYKTYYLDNCTKEVALAIMKRYGTVLVNDGVSRFGFGSHKNDEEIYFTDYQESQIYSRNPKKLEKLFDRLGIDVVGEDEVVTLWDLINEDNAGCISCVEADGETVFDIPENLKSEGMYEAE
;
A
#
# COMPACT_ATOMS: atom_id res chain seq x y z
N MET A 1 -14.12 0.44 -21.12
CA MET A 1 -12.71 0.00 -21.24
C MET A 1 -12.56 -1.08 -20.20
N GLU A 2 -12.12 -2.28 -20.60
CA GLU A 2 -11.74 -3.28 -19.61
C GLU A 2 -10.51 -2.72 -18.91
N ASP A 3 -10.65 -2.33 -17.66
CA ASP A 3 -9.52 -1.91 -16.83
C ASP A 3 -8.72 -3.17 -16.52
N ASN A 4 -7.68 -3.43 -17.31
CA ASN A 4 -6.79 -4.55 -17.09
C ASN A 4 -6.04 -4.32 -15.78
N PHE A 5 -6.07 -5.29 -14.89
CA PHE A 5 -5.29 -5.28 -13.66
C PHE A 5 -3.79 -5.22 -13.99
N THR A 6 -3.10 -4.25 -13.45
CA THR A 6 -1.67 -4.02 -13.68
C THR A 6 -0.86 -4.46 -12.47
N LEU A 7 0.11 -5.35 -12.69
CA LEU A 7 1.08 -5.72 -11.67
C LEU A 7 2.09 -4.60 -11.42
N CYS A 8 2.51 -4.43 -10.17
CA CYS A 8 3.67 -3.64 -9.82
C CYS A 8 4.93 -4.24 -10.44
N GLN A 9 5.92 -3.43 -10.78
CA GLN A 9 7.14 -3.89 -11.45
C GLN A 9 7.89 -4.97 -10.67
N GLY A 10 7.90 -4.85 -9.35
CA GLY A 10 8.53 -5.81 -8.46
C GLY A 10 7.70 -7.06 -8.16
N VAL A 11 6.54 -7.24 -8.79
CA VAL A 11 5.65 -8.38 -8.55
C VAL A 11 5.44 -9.15 -9.86
N SER A 12 5.57 -10.46 -9.80
CA SER A 12 5.30 -11.35 -10.94
C SER A 12 4.46 -12.54 -10.49
N VAL A 13 3.27 -12.67 -11.06
CA VAL A 13 2.34 -13.80 -10.84
C VAL A 13 1.58 -14.05 -12.14
N GLY A 14 1.52 -15.30 -12.60
CA GLY A 14 0.75 -15.66 -13.78
C GLY A 14 -0.76 -15.54 -13.55
N GLY A 15 -1.51 -15.13 -14.58
CA GLY A 15 -2.98 -15.04 -14.53
C GLY A 15 -3.53 -13.77 -13.91
N ALA A 16 -2.67 -12.83 -13.52
CA ALA A 16 -3.08 -11.57 -12.88
C ALA A 16 -3.95 -10.69 -13.80
N GLU A 17 -3.87 -10.86 -15.11
CA GLU A 17 -4.72 -10.14 -16.09
C GLU A 17 -6.22 -10.45 -15.94
N LYS A 18 -6.59 -11.45 -15.16
CA LYS A 18 -7.97 -11.85 -14.87
C LYS A 18 -8.53 -11.16 -13.63
N LEU A 19 -7.66 -10.51 -12.87
CA LEU A 19 -8.06 -9.81 -11.65
C LEU A 19 -8.68 -8.45 -11.97
N ARG A 20 -9.32 -7.90 -10.97
CA ARG A 20 -9.80 -6.52 -10.93
C ARG A 20 -9.53 -5.93 -9.57
N SER A 21 -9.42 -4.61 -9.51
CA SER A 21 -9.33 -3.93 -8.23
C SER A 21 -10.65 -4.05 -7.49
N CYS A 22 -10.62 -4.68 -6.34
CA CYS A 22 -11.81 -4.85 -5.51
C CYS A 22 -11.46 -4.86 -4.02
N CYS A 23 -12.46 -4.61 -3.19
CA CYS A 23 -12.33 -4.70 -1.75
C CYS A 23 -13.59 -5.25 -1.10
N HIS A 24 -13.42 -5.79 0.10
CA HIS A 24 -14.50 -6.19 1.01
C HIS A 24 -14.48 -5.29 2.25
N ILE A 25 -15.66 -4.86 2.69
CA ILE A 25 -15.83 -4.03 3.88
C ILE A 25 -16.49 -4.87 4.98
N GLN A 26 -15.77 -5.08 6.08
CA GLN A 26 -16.28 -5.79 7.25
C GLN A 26 -16.11 -4.91 8.51
N GLY A 27 -17.19 -4.30 8.95
CA GLY A 27 -17.15 -3.33 10.05
C GLY A 27 -16.25 -2.14 9.70
N ASP A 28 -15.22 -1.93 10.50
CA ASP A 28 -14.24 -0.86 10.32
C ASP A 28 -13.04 -1.27 9.43
N ASN A 29 -13.00 -2.53 9.01
CA ASN A 29 -11.91 -3.06 8.19
C ASN A 29 -12.31 -3.15 6.73
N ILE A 30 -11.39 -2.74 5.85
CA ILE A 30 -11.50 -2.88 4.41
C ILE A 30 -10.26 -3.65 3.95
N ARG A 31 -10.47 -4.76 3.26
CA ARG A 31 -9.38 -5.56 2.67
C ARG A 31 -9.63 -5.69 1.19
N GLY A 32 -8.58 -5.57 0.40
CA GLY A 32 -8.72 -5.66 -1.04
C GLY A 32 -7.39 -5.88 -1.77
N VAL A 33 -7.51 -6.04 -3.07
CA VAL A 33 -6.41 -6.11 -4.01
C VAL A 33 -6.54 -4.94 -4.99
N LEU A 34 -5.44 -4.24 -5.24
CA LEU A 34 -5.44 -3.04 -6.04
C LEU A 34 -4.47 -3.14 -7.22
N SER A 35 -4.93 -2.74 -8.38
CA SER A 35 -4.07 -2.55 -9.55
C SER A 35 -3.01 -1.47 -9.27
N CYS A 36 -1.78 -1.68 -9.72
CA CYS A 36 -0.64 -0.79 -9.47
C CYS A 36 -0.93 0.68 -9.83
N ASP A 37 -1.61 0.93 -10.92
CA ASP A 37 -1.90 2.28 -11.46
C ASP A 37 -2.84 3.11 -10.59
N ILE A 38 -3.56 2.48 -9.65
CA ILE A 38 -4.45 3.19 -8.72
C ILE A 38 -3.95 3.23 -7.28
N MET A 39 -2.95 2.40 -6.88
CA MET A 39 -2.47 2.33 -5.49
C MET A 39 -2.05 3.69 -4.93
N ALA A 40 -1.24 4.46 -5.68
CA ALA A 40 -0.84 5.80 -5.24
C ALA A 40 -2.02 6.76 -5.08
N LYS A 41 -3.04 6.65 -5.95
CA LYS A 41 -4.25 7.48 -5.87
C LYS A 41 -5.10 7.10 -4.66
N VAL A 42 -5.16 5.81 -4.31
CA VAL A 42 -5.84 5.32 -3.10
C VAL A 42 -5.11 5.84 -1.87
N ALA A 43 -3.77 5.71 -1.81
CA ALA A 43 -2.97 6.23 -0.70
C ALA A 43 -3.22 7.73 -0.49
N CYS A 44 -3.08 8.55 -1.52
CA CYS A 44 -3.34 9.99 -1.44
C CYS A 44 -4.78 10.30 -1.01
N GLY A 45 -5.76 9.59 -1.58
CA GLY A 45 -7.17 9.79 -1.24
C GLY A 45 -7.51 9.42 0.22
N VAL A 46 -6.83 8.44 0.80
CA VAL A 46 -6.96 8.10 2.23
C VAL A 46 -6.24 9.14 3.09
N ILE A 47 -5.00 9.52 2.75
CA ILE A 47 -4.23 10.56 3.46
C ILE A 47 -5.06 11.85 3.62
N GLU A 48 -5.76 12.29 2.56
CA GLU A 48 -6.65 13.46 2.60
C GLU A 48 -7.76 13.36 3.64
N LYS A 49 -8.14 12.14 4.05
CA LYS A 49 -9.22 11.87 5.00
C LYS A 49 -8.73 11.56 6.42
N LEU A 50 -7.43 11.29 6.59
CA LEU A 50 -6.83 11.10 7.92
C LEU A 50 -6.87 12.38 8.73
N ALA A 51 -6.97 12.26 10.05
CA ALA A 51 -6.81 13.38 10.97
C ALA A 51 -5.32 13.60 11.28
N GLU A 52 -4.87 14.83 11.28
CA GLU A 52 -3.51 15.15 11.74
C GLU A 52 -3.35 15.06 13.27
N PRO A 53 -2.17 14.68 13.76
CA PRO A 53 -0.96 14.32 13.02
C PRO A 53 -1.06 12.94 12.38
N ILE A 54 -0.39 12.79 11.23
CA ILE A 54 -0.28 11.56 10.46
C ILE A 54 1.09 10.92 10.74
N PHE A 55 1.16 9.60 10.73
CA PHE A 55 2.43 8.87 10.66
C PHE A 55 2.55 8.16 9.31
N PHE A 56 3.75 8.13 8.78
CA PHE A 56 4.17 7.27 7.69
C PHE A 56 4.97 6.11 8.26
N PHE A 57 4.76 4.90 7.75
CA PHE A 57 5.59 3.76 8.09
C PHE A 57 6.02 2.99 6.85
N LEU A 58 7.20 2.41 6.95
CA LEU A 58 7.82 1.61 5.91
C LEU A 58 8.42 0.35 6.53
N GLU A 59 8.07 -0.81 6.01
CA GLU A 59 8.64 -2.08 6.39
C GLU A 59 9.55 -2.59 5.29
N LEU A 60 10.78 -2.88 5.64
CA LEU A 60 11.81 -3.40 4.74
C LEU A 60 12.28 -4.78 5.21
N PRO A 61 12.53 -5.73 4.29
CA PRO A 61 13.09 -7.02 4.66
C PRO A 61 14.35 -6.86 5.52
N ASP A 62 14.42 -7.59 6.63
CA ASP A 62 15.62 -7.61 7.46
C ASP A 62 16.63 -8.59 6.87
N SER A 63 17.83 -8.13 6.53
CA SER A 63 18.90 -8.98 6.01
C SER A 63 19.53 -9.91 7.05
N GLU A 64 19.29 -9.66 8.33
CA GLU A 64 19.91 -10.40 9.44
C GLU A 64 18.94 -11.41 10.10
N ARG A 65 17.64 -11.23 9.92
CA ARG A 65 16.59 -12.05 10.53
C ARG A 65 15.44 -12.28 9.55
N ASP A 66 14.70 -13.34 9.77
CA ASP A 66 13.43 -13.53 9.07
C ASP A 66 12.44 -12.45 9.54
N GLY A 67 11.88 -11.68 8.59
CA GLY A 67 10.90 -10.65 8.86
C GLY A 67 11.26 -9.28 8.30
N TYR A 68 10.75 -8.25 8.93
CA TYR A 68 10.86 -6.86 8.48
C TYR A 68 11.37 -5.96 9.59
N LYS A 69 12.16 -4.96 9.21
CA LYS A 69 12.45 -3.78 10.02
C LYS A 69 11.40 -2.73 9.70
N THR A 70 10.80 -2.15 10.72
CA THR A 70 9.78 -1.11 10.56
C THR A 70 10.37 0.25 10.88
N TYR A 71 10.16 1.19 9.98
CA TYR A 71 10.57 2.58 10.12
C TYR A 71 9.35 3.47 10.22
N TYR A 72 9.38 4.45 11.13
CA TYR A 72 8.32 5.43 11.32
C TYR A 72 8.79 6.85 11.08
N LEU A 73 7.93 7.67 10.50
CA LEU A 73 8.01 9.12 10.50
C LEU A 73 6.71 9.66 11.08
N ASP A 74 6.79 10.14 12.31
CA ASP A 74 5.65 10.62 13.09
C ASP A 74 5.39 12.12 12.87
N ASN A 75 4.23 12.57 13.36
CA ASN A 75 3.84 13.97 13.44
C ASN A 75 3.81 14.71 12.09
N CYS A 76 3.54 14.00 11.00
CA CYS A 76 3.38 14.60 9.68
C CYS A 76 2.09 15.42 9.58
N THR A 77 2.14 16.54 8.85
CA THR A 77 0.94 17.15 8.28
C THR A 77 0.50 16.38 7.03
N LYS A 78 -0.71 16.66 6.55
CA LYS A 78 -1.18 16.09 5.27
C LYS A 78 -0.26 16.44 4.11
N GLU A 79 0.22 17.69 4.09
CA GLU A 79 1.15 18.15 3.06
C GLU A 79 2.44 17.34 3.05
N VAL A 80 2.99 17.01 4.22
CA VAL A 80 4.18 16.18 4.35
C VAL A 80 3.89 14.75 3.88
N ALA A 81 2.79 14.15 4.32
CA ALA A 81 2.39 12.81 3.88
C ALA A 81 2.17 12.72 2.36
N LEU A 82 1.51 13.71 1.77
CA LEU A 82 1.35 13.83 0.32
C LEU A 82 2.67 14.09 -0.41
N ALA A 83 3.59 14.85 0.20
CA ALA A 83 4.93 15.07 -0.36
C ALA A 83 5.76 13.78 -0.38
N ILE A 84 5.64 12.91 0.62
CA ILE A 84 6.24 11.57 0.63
C ILE A 84 5.72 10.75 -0.56
N MET A 85 4.40 10.71 -0.76
CA MET A 85 3.82 10.02 -1.93
C MET A 85 4.25 10.64 -3.26
N LYS A 86 4.38 11.96 -3.34
CA LYS A 86 4.88 12.64 -4.55
C LYS A 86 6.33 12.30 -4.84
N ARG A 87 7.19 12.20 -3.81
CA ARG A 87 8.63 11.95 -3.95
C ARG A 87 8.94 10.48 -4.17
N TYR A 88 8.33 9.60 -3.37
CA TYR A 88 8.66 8.18 -3.30
C TYR A 88 7.54 7.25 -3.82
N GLY A 89 6.38 7.78 -4.19
CA GLY A 89 5.22 6.96 -4.55
C GLY A 89 5.49 5.99 -5.70
N THR A 90 6.33 6.37 -6.66
CA THR A 90 6.70 5.48 -7.78
C THR A 90 7.47 4.25 -7.27
N VAL A 91 8.50 4.45 -6.45
CA VAL A 91 9.29 3.34 -5.92
C VAL A 91 8.48 2.53 -4.90
N LEU A 92 7.75 3.17 -3.98
CA LEU A 92 6.92 2.51 -2.98
C LEU A 92 5.85 1.59 -3.59
N VAL A 93 5.16 2.07 -4.62
CA VAL A 93 4.08 1.31 -5.27
C VAL A 93 4.61 0.20 -6.16
N ASN A 94 5.73 0.41 -6.84
CA ASN A 94 6.27 -0.58 -7.77
C ASN A 94 7.17 -1.63 -7.13
N ASP A 95 7.67 -1.37 -5.91
CA ASP A 95 8.52 -2.31 -5.21
C ASP A 95 7.71 -3.54 -4.74
N GLY A 96 8.32 -4.72 -4.85
CA GLY A 96 7.67 -5.96 -4.47
C GLY A 96 8.03 -6.46 -3.07
N VAL A 97 9.10 -5.92 -2.47
CA VAL A 97 9.64 -6.47 -1.21
C VAL A 97 9.31 -5.62 0.01
N SER A 98 8.93 -4.38 -0.19
CA SER A 98 8.57 -3.47 0.90
C SER A 98 7.07 -3.45 1.16
N ARG A 99 6.70 -3.02 2.37
CA ARG A 99 5.34 -2.70 2.76
C ARG A 99 5.32 -1.30 3.31
N PHE A 100 4.25 -0.56 3.10
CA PHE A 100 4.17 0.81 3.58
C PHE A 100 2.75 1.23 3.90
N GLY A 101 2.62 2.28 4.68
CA GLY A 101 1.32 2.82 5.00
C GLY A 101 1.34 4.19 5.65
N PHE A 102 0.15 4.71 5.87
CA PHE A 102 -0.10 5.98 6.53
C PHE A 102 -1.24 5.82 7.53
N GLY A 103 -1.13 6.43 8.66
CA GLY A 103 -2.18 6.37 9.66
C GLY A 103 -2.23 7.58 10.56
N SER A 104 -3.22 7.61 11.45
CA SER A 104 -3.41 8.65 12.44
C SER A 104 -3.84 8.06 13.76
N HIS A 105 -3.09 8.31 14.82
CA HIS A 105 -3.46 7.93 16.18
C HIS A 105 -4.65 8.74 16.73
N LYS A 106 -4.97 9.88 16.13
CA LYS A 106 -6.05 10.76 16.61
C LYS A 106 -7.43 10.14 16.41
N ASN A 107 -7.62 9.41 15.32
CA ASN A 107 -8.87 8.75 14.99
C ASN A 107 -8.73 7.25 14.77
N ASP A 108 -7.56 6.69 15.06
CA ASP A 108 -7.22 5.28 14.87
C ASP A 108 -7.57 4.78 13.46
N GLU A 109 -7.16 5.53 12.44
CA GLU A 109 -7.38 5.18 11.04
C GLU A 109 -6.06 4.99 10.32
N GLU A 110 -6.02 4.06 9.39
CA GLU A 110 -4.78 3.64 8.74
C GLU A 110 -5.06 3.05 7.35
N ILE A 111 -4.11 3.21 6.43
CA ILE A 111 -3.98 2.43 5.21
C ILE A 111 -2.63 1.73 5.20
N TYR A 112 -2.62 0.45 4.85
CA TYR A 112 -1.45 -0.40 4.77
C TYR A 112 -1.45 -1.19 3.46
N PHE A 113 -0.37 -1.08 2.71
CA PHE A 113 -0.10 -1.87 1.52
C PHE A 113 0.89 -2.97 1.86
N THR A 114 0.52 -4.20 1.57
CA THR A 114 1.29 -5.39 1.88
C THR A 114 1.75 -6.10 0.60
N ASP A 115 2.35 -7.26 0.76
CA ASP A 115 2.85 -8.07 -0.34
C ASP A 115 1.74 -8.37 -1.37
N TYR A 116 2.15 -8.53 -2.62
CA TYR A 116 1.25 -8.89 -3.71
C TYR A 116 0.04 -7.96 -3.89
N GLN A 117 0.29 -6.65 -3.72
CA GLN A 117 -0.71 -5.58 -3.97
C GLN A 117 -1.98 -5.68 -3.13
N GLU A 118 -1.92 -6.39 -2.01
CA GLU A 118 -3.01 -6.32 -1.04
C GLU A 118 -2.99 -4.99 -0.30
N SER A 119 -4.17 -4.53 0.07
CA SER A 119 -4.36 -3.35 0.88
C SER A 119 -5.29 -3.63 2.05
N GLN A 120 -4.97 -3.04 3.18
CA GLN A 120 -5.80 -3.05 4.37
C GLN A 120 -6.05 -1.61 4.78
N ILE A 121 -7.30 -1.25 5.00
CA ILE A 121 -7.67 0.06 5.53
C ILE A 121 -8.50 -0.18 6.77
N TYR A 122 -8.09 0.45 7.87
CA TYR A 122 -8.90 0.55 9.07
C TYR A 122 -9.50 1.95 9.12
N SER A 123 -10.83 2.04 9.17
CA SER A 123 -11.54 3.31 9.24
C SER A 123 -12.82 3.16 10.05
N ARG A 124 -12.98 3.98 11.09
CA ARG A 124 -14.22 4.02 11.88
C ARG A 124 -15.45 4.48 11.09
N ASN A 125 -15.24 5.02 9.90
CA ASN A 125 -16.31 5.38 8.97
C ASN A 125 -15.93 5.02 7.53
N PRO A 126 -16.00 3.72 7.14
CA PRO A 126 -15.67 3.26 5.80
C PRO A 126 -16.44 3.98 4.69
N LYS A 127 -17.67 4.40 4.97
CA LYS A 127 -18.52 5.12 3.98
C LYS A 127 -17.89 6.39 3.43
N LYS A 128 -16.98 7.02 4.17
CA LYS A 128 -16.25 8.20 3.67
C LYS A 128 -15.32 7.88 2.49
N LEU A 129 -15.02 6.60 2.26
CA LEU A 129 -14.17 6.11 1.18
C LEU A 129 -14.95 5.64 -0.05
N GLU A 130 -16.26 5.42 0.04
CA GLU A 130 -17.09 4.92 -1.06
C GLU A 130 -16.92 5.76 -2.35
N LYS A 131 -16.99 7.09 -2.23
CA LYS A 131 -16.80 7.98 -3.39
C LYS A 131 -15.39 7.91 -3.98
N LEU A 132 -14.38 7.59 -3.17
CA LEU A 132 -13.02 7.39 -3.65
C LEU A 132 -12.95 6.09 -4.43
N PHE A 133 -13.53 5.02 -3.91
CA PHE A 133 -13.57 3.71 -4.56
C PHE A 133 -14.32 3.77 -5.88
N ASP A 134 -15.53 4.32 -5.89
CA ASP A 134 -16.32 4.52 -7.13
C ASP A 134 -15.53 5.27 -8.21
N ARG A 135 -14.86 6.37 -7.82
CA ARG A 135 -14.07 7.19 -8.76
C ARG A 135 -12.88 6.46 -9.33
N LEU A 136 -12.29 5.53 -8.57
CA LEU A 136 -11.10 4.77 -8.95
C LEU A 136 -11.42 3.39 -9.54
N GLY A 137 -12.72 3.07 -9.70
CA GLY A 137 -13.12 1.78 -10.26
C GLY A 137 -12.83 0.59 -9.35
N ILE A 138 -12.85 0.81 -8.02
CA ILE A 138 -12.66 -0.27 -7.04
C ILE A 138 -14.04 -0.82 -6.67
N ASP A 139 -14.29 -2.06 -7.03
CA ASP A 139 -15.53 -2.74 -6.70
C ASP A 139 -15.60 -3.12 -5.23
N VAL A 140 -16.68 -2.76 -4.56
CA VAL A 140 -16.99 -3.27 -3.22
C VAL A 140 -17.80 -4.56 -3.38
N VAL A 141 -17.23 -5.67 -2.93
CA VAL A 141 -17.75 -7.03 -3.18
C VAL A 141 -17.91 -7.83 -1.88
N GLY A 142 -18.54 -8.99 -1.97
CA GLY A 142 -18.61 -9.95 -0.87
C GLY A 142 -17.21 -10.51 -0.52
N GLU A 143 -17.05 -11.01 0.71
CA GLU A 143 -15.77 -11.58 1.16
C GLU A 143 -15.29 -12.70 0.22
N ASP A 144 -16.16 -13.60 -0.18
CA ASP A 144 -15.88 -14.73 -1.06
C ASP A 144 -15.59 -14.32 -2.53
N GLU A 145 -15.81 -13.07 -2.88
CA GLU A 145 -15.60 -12.53 -4.24
C GLU A 145 -14.27 -11.79 -4.38
N VAL A 146 -13.56 -11.53 -3.27
CA VAL A 146 -12.22 -10.95 -3.31
C VAL A 146 -11.23 -12.02 -3.72
N VAL A 147 -10.69 -11.90 -4.93
CA VAL A 147 -9.61 -12.77 -5.43
C VAL A 147 -8.31 -11.98 -5.40
N THR A 148 -7.33 -12.48 -4.67
CA THR A 148 -6.02 -11.84 -4.50
C THR A 148 -4.96 -12.49 -5.39
N LEU A 149 -3.77 -11.89 -5.46
CA LEU A 149 -2.63 -12.51 -6.13
C LEU A 149 -2.16 -13.79 -5.43
N TRP A 150 -2.37 -13.90 -4.10
CA TRP A 150 -2.09 -15.12 -3.34
C TRP A 150 -2.93 -16.31 -3.80
N ASP A 151 -4.18 -16.08 -4.21
CA ASP A 151 -5.08 -17.14 -4.69
C ASP A 151 -4.63 -17.71 -6.05
N LEU A 152 -3.80 -16.97 -6.78
CA LEU A 152 -3.21 -17.41 -8.05
C LEU A 152 -1.93 -18.21 -7.87
N ILE A 153 -1.27 -18.11 -6.70
CA ILE A 153 0.00 -18.78 -6.43
C ILE A 153 -0.26 -20.24 -6.03
N ASN A 154 0.41 -21.16 -6.74
CA ASN A 154 0.33 -22.59 -6.49
C ASN A 154 1.61 -23.27 -6.99
N GLU A 155 1.67 -24.62 -6.96
CA GLU A 155 2.84 -25.40 -7.37
C GLU A 155 3.27 -25.14 -8.84
N ASP A 156 2.29 -24.86 -9.72
CA ASP A 156 2.54 -24.61 -11.15
C ASP A 156 2.73 -23.11 -11.47
N ASN A 157 2.38 -22.22 -10.54
CA ASN A 157 2.40 -20.77 -10.71
C ASN A 157 3.02 -20.09 -9.47
N ALA A 158 4.32 -20.14 -9.39
CA ALA A 158 5.05 -19.50 -8.29
C ALA A 158 5.02 -17.97 -8.44
N GLY A 159 4.63 -17.28 -7.37
CA GLY A 159 4.79 -15.83 -7.28
C GLY A 159 6.25 -15.44 -7.05
N CYS A 160 6.64 -14.29 -7.55
CA CYS A 160 7.96 -13.71 -7.29
C CYS A 160 7.82 -12.22 -6.94
N ILE A 161 8.60 -11.80 -5.94
CA ILE A 161 8.73 -10.40 -5.55
C ILE A 161 10.19 -9.96 -5.67
N SER A 162 10.43 -8.72 -6.05
CA SER A 162 11.77 -8.15 -6.21
C SER A 162 11.79 -6.68 -5.86
N CYS A 163 12.96 -6.19 -5.44
CA CYS A 163 13.21 -4.78 -5.25
C CYS A 163 13.26 -4.06 -6.60
N VAL A 164 12.76 -2.84 -6.63
CA VAL A 164 12.73 -1.98 -7.82
C VAL A 164 13.52 -0.70 -7.55
N GLU A 165 14.24 -0.25 -8.57
CA GLU A 165 14.87 1.07 -8.60
C GLU A 165 14.02 2.03 -9.44
N ALA A 166 13.76 3.21 -8.93
CA ALA A 166 13.12 4.29 -9.65
C ALA A 166 13.87 5.60 -9.39
N ASP A 167 14.19 6.33 -10.45
CA ASP A 167 14.94 7.59 -10.38
C ASP A 167 16.31 7.49 -9.65
N GLY A 168 16.94 6.31 -9.70
CA GLY A 168 18.23 6.02 -9.06
C GLY A 168 18.15 5.74 -7.57
N GLU A 169 16.96 5.50 -7.03
CA GLU A 169 16.70 5.17 -5.62
C GLU A 169 15.87 3.89 -5.49
N THR A 170 16.06 3.19 -4.40
CA THR A 170 15.26 2.04 -3.97
C THR A 170 14.49 2.38 -2.70
N VAL A 171 13.61 1.50 -2.26
CA VAL A 171 12.90 1.65 -0.97
C VAL A 171 13.88 1.66 0.23
N PHE A 172 15.07 1.05 0.09
CA PHE A 172 16.08 1.01 1.14
C PHE A 172 16.78 2.36 1.38
N ASP A 173 16.69 3.29 0.43
CA ASP A 173 17.26 4.64 0.56
C ASP A 173 16.35 5.59 1.35
N ILE A 174 15.06 5.28 1.44
CA ILE A 174 14.05 6.16 2.05
C ILE A 174 14.32 6.45 3.54
N PRO A 175 14.67 5.47 4.40
CA PRO A 175 14.93 5.75 5.81
C PRO A 175 16.07 6.73 6.03
N GLU A 176 17.17 6.62 5.29
CA GLU A 176 18.31 7.54 5.40
C GLU A 176 17.97 8.92 4.84
N ASN A 177 17.23 8.97 3.71
CA ASN A 177 16.78 10.23 3.09
C ASN A 177 15.83 11.03 4.00
N LEU A 178 14.99 10.34 4.79
CA LEU A 178 14.04 10.97 5.70
C LEU A 178 14.53 11.07 7.16
N LYS A 179 15.78 10.68 7.43
CA LYS A 179 16.35 10.71 8.77
C LYS A 179 16.43 12.13 9.35
N SER A 180 16.77 13.12 8.52
CA SER A 180 16.80 14.53 8.95
C SER A 180 15.40 15.06 9.29
N GLU A 181 14.36 14.47 8.72
CA GLU A 181 12.95 14.78 8.99
C GLU A 181 12.41 14.06 10.24
N GLY A 182 13.21 13.16 10.82
CA GLY A 182 12.88 12.45 12.05
C GLY A 182 12.43 10.99 11.84
N MET A 183 12.69 10.39 10.68
CA MET A 183 12.42 8.97 10.48
C MET A 183 13.36 8.11 11.32
N TYR A 184 12.82 7.09 11.97
CA TYR A 184 13.53 6.20 12.89
C TYR A 184 13.11 4.74 12.72
N GLU A 185 14.00 3.82 13.06
CA GLU A 185 13.70 2.39 13.15
C GLU A 185 12.97 2.10 14.46
N ALA A 186 11.85 1.38 14.41
CA ALA A 186 11.14 0.93 15.61
C ALA A 186 11.93 -0.15 16.34
N GLU A 187 11.90 -0.12 17.67
CA GLU A 187 12.53 -1.14 18.54
C GLU A 187 11.78 -2.47 18.54
#